data_cc0f67ebde7f2d212e070f10916a8949
#
_entry.id   cc0f67ebde7f2d212e070f10916a8949
#
_cell.length_a   1.000
_cell.length_b   1.000
_cell.length_c   1.000
_cell.angle_alpha   90.00
_cell.angle_beta   90.00
_cell.angle_gamma   90.00
#
_symmetry.space_group_name_H-M   'P 1'
#
loop_
_entity.id
_entity.type
_entity.pdbx_description
1 polymer ?
#
loop_
_entity_poly.entity_id
_entity_poly.type
_entity_poly.pdbx_seq_one_letter_code
_entity_poly.pdbx_strand_id
1 'polypeptide(L)'
;MLIYLVRHGESSYNLERRLQGQSDEPVLSPRGRQHAAAVAAALGELPIEAIYSSPLRRAMETAHPVAEALKLPVFTDDRLKEIDIGVFQGLLASEIGDRYPRETASWRSQDPDFRIPGGESRRELMGRADAALRAVHDAGYRQVAVIAHGGVLAAAIKALLGVPAERNPFMLYNGSISQLDWAVQVKLATLNQTDHLRLAGCELATRGGDLA
;
A
#
# COMPACT_ATOMS: atom_id res chain seq x y z
N MET A 1 17.55 -1.36 11.11
CA MET A 1 16.58 -0.34 10.62
C MET A 1 15.18 -0.88 10.81
N LEU A 2 14.25 -0.05 11.34
CA LEU A 2 12.83 -0.39 11.40
C LEU A 2 12.08 0.37 10.31
N ILE A 3 11.26 -0.31 9.52
CA ILE A 3 10.42 0.29 8.48
C ILE A 3 8.96 0.02 8.83
N TYR A 4 8.20 1.08 9.02
CA TYR A 4 6.76 1.04 9.27
C TYR A 4 6.03 1.22 7.93
N LEU A 5 5.49 0.14 7.40
CA LEU A 5 4.72 0.11 6.16
C LEU A 5 3.25 0.40 6.46
N VAL A 6 2.73 1.47 5.91
CA VAL A 6 1.35 1.92 6.14
C VAL A 6 0.56 1.85 4.85
N ARG A 7 -0.52 1.07 4.82
CA ARG A 7 -1.49 1.19 3.73
C ARG A 7 -2.34 2.44 3.96
N HIS A 8 -2.56 3.24 2.91
CA HIS A 8 -3.40 4.43 2.96
C HIS A 8 -4.76 4.17 3.62
N GLY A 9 -5.37 5.19 4.22
CA GLY A 9 -6.72 5.15 4.78
C GLY A 9 -7.76 4.77 3.71
N GLU A 10 -8.97 4.43 4.14
CA GLU A 10 -10.05 4.11 3.20
C GLU A 10 -10.29 5.26 2.22
N SER A 11 -10.40 4.94 0.93
CA SER A 11 -10.70 5.91 -0.13
C SER A 11 -12.15 5.82 -0.60
N SER A 12 -12.60 6.82 -1.39
CA SER A 12 -13.90 6.80 -2.06
C SER A 12 -14.07 5.54 -2.92
N TYR A 13 -13.03 5.13 -3.67
CA TYR A 13 -13.09 3.92 -4.49
C TYR A 13 -13.11 2.62 -3.66
N ASN A 14 -12.53 2.60 -2.45
CA ASN A 14 -12.72 1.46 -1.55
C ASN A 14 -14.20 1.32 -1.16
N LEU A 15 -14.88 2.44 -0.82
CA LEU A 15 -16.32 2.44 -0.51
C LEU A 15 -17.17 1.98 -1.70
N GLU A 16 -16.85 2.46 -2.88
CA GLU A 16 -17.57 2.14 -4.12
C GLU A 16 -17.20 0.75 -4.68
N ARG A 17 -16.20 0.06 -4.11
CA ARG A 17 -15.65 -1.20 -4.62
C ARG A 17 -15.12 -1.09 -6.06
N ARG A 18 -14.56 0.07 -6.41
CA ARG A 18 -13.87 0.30 -7.67
C ARG A 18 -12.39 -0.03 -7.56
N LEU A 19 -11.86 -0.55 -8.63
CA LEU A 19 -10.44 -0.84 -8.75
C LEU A 19 -9.66 0.46 -8.95
N GLN A 20 -8.69 0.71 -8.08
CA GLN A 20 -8.01 2.01 -8.02
C GLN A 20 -6.80 2.12 -8.95
N GLY A 21 -5.95 1.09 -8.94
CA GLY A 21 -4.68 1.14 -9.66
C GLY A 21 -3.91 2.41 -9.36
N GLN A 22 -3.39 3.04 -10.40
CA GLN A 22 -2.65 4.30 -10.33
C GLN A 22 -3.53 5.55 -10.53
N SER A 23 -4.89 5.43 -10.49
CA SER A 23 -5.75 6.60 -10.51
C SER A 23 -5.46 7.55 -9.35
N ASP A 24 -5.42 8.84 -9.64
CA ASP A 24 -5.29 9.91 -8.65
C ASP A 24 -6.64 10.55 -8.26
N GLU A 25 -7.74 10.08 -8.85
CA GLU A 25 -9.09 10.55 -8.53
C GLU A 25 -9.54 10.18 -7.10
N PRO A 26 -9.28 8.94 -6.58
CA PRO A 26 -9.76 8.56 -5.27
C PRO A 26 -9.12 9.38 -4.15
N VAL A 27 -9.97 10.06 -3.37
CA VAL A 27 -9.61 10.76 -2.14
C VAL A 27 -9.94 9.91 -0.92
N LEU A 28 -9.41 10.24 0.26
CA LEU A 28 -9.81 9.58 1.50
C LEU A 28 -11.30 9.84 1.80
N SER A 29 -12.00 8.78 2.18
CA SER A 29 -13.35 8.87 2.74
C SER A 29 -13.33 9.59 4.11
N PRO A 30 -14.48 9.97 4.69
CA PRO A 30 -14.52 10.46 6.07
C PRO A 30 -13.87 9.48 7.05
N ARG A 31 -14.12 8.18 6.92
CA ARG A 31 -13.46 7.12 7.72
C ARG A 31 -11.97 7.02 7.39
N GLY A 32 -11.57 7.16 6.12
CA GLY A 32 -10.17 7.16 5.73
C GLY A 32 -9.37 8.31 6.36
N ARG A 33 -9.97 9.47 6.54
CA ARG A 33 -9.35 10.58 7.29
C ARG A 33 -9.19 10.25 8.78
N GLN A 34 -10.15 9.55 9.38
CA GLN A 34 -10.01 9.03 10.76
C GLN A 34 -8.88 8.00 10.84
N HIS A 35 -8.75 7.08 9.84
CA HIS A 35 -7.63 6.16 9.75
C HIS A 35 -6.30 6.93 9.69
N ALA A 36 -6.19 7.96 8.86
CA ALA A 36 -4.98 8.77 8.73
C ALA A 36 -4.60 9.47 10.06
N ALA A 37 -5.58 10.01 10.79
CA ALA A 37 -5.36 10.61 12.10
C ALA A 37 -4.92 9.57 13.15
N ALA A 38 -5.51 8.37 13.15
CA ALA A 38 -5.12 7.30 14.07
C ALA A 38 -3.69 6.77 13.76
N VAL A 39 -3.33 6.65 12.48
CA VAL A 39 -1.96 6.33 12.06
C VAL A 39 -0.99 7.42 12.53
N ALA A 40 -1.33 8.70 12.36
CA ALA A 40 -0.51 9.81 12.80
C ALA A 40 -0.28 9.79 14.32
N ALA A 41 -1.31 9.51 15.12
CA ALA A 41 -1.18 9.37 16.55
C ALA A 41 -0.27 8.20 16.95
N ALA A 42 -0.42 7.03 16.28
CA ALA A 42 0.40 5.86 16.57
C ALA A 42 1.87 6.02 16.18
N LEU A 43 2.16 6.66 15.05
CA LEU A 43 3.53 6.88 14.58
C LEU A 43 4.18 8.10 15.24
N GLY A 44 3.40 9.09 15.68
CA GLY A 44 3.88 10.31 16.31
C GLY A 44 4.65 10.10 17.62
N GLU A 45 4.41 8.96 18.29
CA GLU A 45 5.12 8.56 19.52
C GLU A 45 6.44 7.82 19.23
N LEU A 46 6.76 7.54 17.96
CA LEU A 46 7.94 6.77 17.57
C LEU A 46 9.05 7.68 17.06
N PRO A 47 10.33 7.33 17.28
CA PRO A 47 11.47 8.12 16.81
C PRO A 47 11.73 7.93 15.31
N ILE A 48 10.73 8.20 14.49
CA ILE A 48 10.80 8.14 13.04
C ILE A 48 11.64 9.31 12.53
N GLU A 49 12.58 9.04 11.64
CA GLU A 49 13.56 9.99 11.11
C GLU A 49 13.23 10.45 9.68
N ALA A 50 12.42 9.67 8.93
CA ALA A 50 12.02 10.02 7.57
C ALA A 50 10.65 9.42 7.22
N ILE A 51 9.92 10.09 6.31
CA ILE A 51 8.64 9.67 5.80
C ILE A 51 8.72 9.60 4.28
N TYR A 52 8.44 8.43 3.72
CA TYR A 52 8.28 8.21 2.29
C TYR A 52 6.82 7.93 1.95
N SER A 53 6.36 8.40 0.80
CA SER A 53 5.00 8.14 0.35
C SER A 53 4.91 7.90 -1.15
N SER A 54 3.94 7.06 -1.54
CA SER A 54 3.42 7.12 -2.90
C SER A 54 2.90 8.53 -3.18
N PRO A 55 3.14 9.09 -4.39
CA PRO A 55 2.61 10.40 -4.75
C PRO A 55 1.10 10.41 -4.97
N LEU A 56 0.44 9.24 -5.07
CA LEU A 56 -1.00 9.17 -5.28
C LEU A 56 -1.78 9.80 -4.13
N ARG A 57 -2.79 10.58 -4.47
CA ARG A 57 -3.51 11.48 -3.57
C ARG A 57 -3.93 10.83 -2.25
N ARG A 58 -4.55 9.64 -2.26
CA ARG A 58 -4.98 8.91 -1.07
C ARG A 58 -3.85 8.53 -0.12
N ALA A 59 -2.64 8.26 -0.66
CA ALA A 59 -1.45 7.99 0.14
C ALA A 59 -0.91 9.29 0.74
N MET A 60 -0.83 10.37 -0.03
CA MET A 60 -0.42 11.68 0.45
C MET A 60 -1.37 12.24 1.52
N GLU A 61 -2.71 12.11 1.33
CA GLU A 61 -3.70 12.49 2.34
C GLU A 61 -3.56 11.68 3.65
N THR A 62 -2.99 10.47 3.57
CA THR A 62 -2.66 9.68 4.76
C THR A 62 -1.32 10.10 5.37
N ALA A 63 -0.34 10.46 4.54
CA ALA A 63 1.00 10.84 4.99
C ALA A 63 1.07 12.23 5.65
N HIS A 64 0.24 13.18 5.20
CA HIS A 64 0.27 14.55 5.72
C HIS A 64 0.05 14.66 7.24
N PRO A 65 -0.98 14.04 7.85
CA PRO A 65 -1.15 14.07 9.30
C PRO A 65 0.04 13.44 10.06
N VAL A 66 0.67 12.40 9.48
CA VAL A 66 1.89 11.78 10.05
C VAL A 66 3.05 12.77 10.01
N ALA A 67 3.22 13.47 8.88
CA ALA A 67 4.25 14.49 8.69
C ALA A 67 4.09 15.67 9.66
N GLU A 68 2.86 16.11 9.89
CA GLU A 68 2.53 17.17 10.87
C GLU A 68 2.87 16.72 12.29
N ALA A 69 2.47 15.50 12.68
CA ALA A 69 2.74 14.97 14.02
C ALA A 69 4.24 14.84 14.31
N LEU A 70 5.02 14.38 13.32
CA LEU A 70 6.47 14.17 13.44
C LEU A 70 7.30 15.41 13.11
N LYS A 71 6.70 16.44 12.50
CA LYS A 71 7.38 17.64 11.98
C LYS A 71 8.48 17.30 10.97
N LEU A 72 8.22 16.33 10.10
CA LEU A 72 9.13 15.85 9.06
C LEU A 72 8.54 16.11 7.67
N PRO A 73 9.40 16.33 6.66
CA PRO A 73 8.96 16.38 5.27
C PRO A 73 8.52 14.99 4.78
N VAL A 74 7.67 14.97 3.76
CA VAL A 74 7.30 13.74 3.03
C VAL A 74 8.12 13.66 1.75
N PHE A 75 8.90 12.60 1.60
CA PHE A 75 9.59 12.27 0.35
C PHE A 75 8.68 11.38 -0.51
N THR A 76 8.41 11.78 -1.74
CA THR A 76 7.60 10.98 -2.66
C THR A 76 8.49 10.10 -3.54
N ASP A 77 8.01 8.87 -3.82
CA ASP A 77 8.67 7.94 -4.73
C ASP A 77 7.63 7.26 -5.64
N ASP A 78 7.76 7.43 -6.94
CA ASP A 78 6.86 6.86 -7.95
C ASP A 78 6.83 5.32 -7.92
N ARG A 79 7.91 4.69 -7.46
CA ARG A 79 8.01 3.24 -7.30
C ARG A 79 7.08 2.71 -6.19
N LEU A 80 6.53 3.59 -5.32
CA LEU A 80 5.56 3.26 -4.28
C LEU A 80 4.10 3.37 -4.76
N LYS A 81 3.83 3.77 -6.02
CA LYS A 81 2.49 3.74 -6.61
C LYS A 81 1.91 2.34 -6.58
N GLU A 82 0.58 2.24 -6.50
CA GLU A 82 -0.11 0.95 -6.60
C GLU A 82 0.14 0.29 -7.95
N ILE A 83 -0.20 -1.00 -8.07
CA ILE A 83 -0.12 -1.71 -9.34
C ILE A 83 -0.88 -0.96 -10.44
N ASP A 84 -0.24 -0.80 -11.59
CA ASP A 84 -0.94 -0.30 -12.77
C ASP A 84 -1.82 -1.41 -13.35
N ILE A 85 -3.12 -1.22 -13.25
CA ILE A 85 -4.12 -2.18 -13.72
C ILE A 85 -4.76 -1.78 -15.06
N GLY A 86 -4.16 -0.83 -15.77
CA GLY A 86 -4.52 -0.47 -17.12
C GLY A 86 -6.03 -0.27 -17.31
N VAL A 87 -6.63 -1.02 -18.26
CA VAL A 87 -8.05 -0.90 -18.61
C VAL A 87 -9.03 -1.26 -17.50
N PHE A 88 -8.58 -1.85 -16.39
CA PHE A 88 -9.43 -2.14 -15.24
C PHE A 88 -9.59 -0.94 -14.30
N GLN A 89 -8.77 0.10 -14.46
CA GLN A 89 -8.75 1.24 -13.57
C GLN A 89 -10.11 1.98 -13.56
N GLY A 90 -10.63 2.25 -12.37
CA GLY A 90 -11.90 2.94 -12.15
C GLY A 90 -13.15 2.06 -12.32
N LEU A 91 -13.03 0.82 -12.79
CA LEU A 91 -14.16 -0.09 -12.97
C LEU A 91 -14.54 -0.79 -11.65
N LEU A 92 -15.81 -1.18 -11.56
CA LEU A 92 -16.29 -2.10 -10.53
C LEU A 92 -15.76 -3.52 -10.80
N ALA A 93 -15.58 -4.31 -9.75
CA ALA A 93 -15.16 -5.71 -9.88
C ALA A 93 -16.16 -6.56 -10.72
N SER A 94 -17.47 -6.20 -10.72
CA SER A 94 -18.48 -6.79 -11.58
C SER A 94 -18.30 -6.43 -13.06
N GLU A 95 -17.96 -5.16 -13.34
CA GLU A 95 -17.82 -4.65 -14.71
C GLU A 95 -16.63 -5.28 -15.45
N ILE A 96 -15.53 -5.59 -14.74
CA ILE A 96 -14.34 -6.17 -15.38
C ILE A 96 -14.60 -7.58 -15.93
N GLY A 97 -15.42 -8.40 -15.24
CA GLY A 97 -15.77 -9.73 -15.69
C GLY A 97 -16.61 -9.70 -16.98
N ASP A 98 -17.50 -8.72 -17.11
CA ASP A 98 -18.38 -8.56 -18.26
C ASP A 98 -17.64 -7.93 -19.45
N ARG A 99 -16.84 -6.89 -19.20
CA ARG A 99 -16.16 -6.11 -20.25
C ARG A 99 -14.85 -6.73 -20.72
N TYR A 100 -14.14 -7.44 -19.84
CA TYR A 100 -12.83 -8.01 -20.08
C TYR A 100 -12.71 -9.45 -19.54
N PRO A 101 -13.54 -10.40 -20.03
CA PRO A 101 -13.60 -11.75 -19.45
C PRO A 101 -12.30 -12.54 -19.60
N ARG A 102 -11.58 -12.37 -20.71
CA ARG A 102 -10.29 -13.04 -20.95
C ARG A 102 -9.21 -12.53 -20.03
N GLU A 103 -9.06 -11.22 -19.93
CA GLU A 103 -8.09 -10.54 -19.08
C GLU A 103 -8.37 -10.84 -17.59
N THR A 104 -9.65 -10.88 -17.21
CA THR A 104 -10.08 -11.25 -15.86
C THR A 104 -9.69 -12.70 -15.53
N ALA A 105 -9.89 -13.64 -16.47
CA ALA A 105 -9.49 -15.03 -16.28
C ALA A 105 -7.96 -15.16 -16.12
N SER A 106 -7.20 -14.47 -16.98
CA SER A 106 -5.73 -14.44 -16.91
C SER A 106 -5.22 -13.79 -15.63
N TRP A 107 -5.85 -12.69 -15.17
CA TRP A 107 -5.49 -12.07 -13.90
C TRP A 107 -5.74 -13.00 -12.71
N ARG A 108 -6.83 -13.76 -12.73
CA ARG A 108 -7.18 -14.73 -11.67
C ARG A 108 -6.30 -15.98 -11.68
N SER A 109 -5.62 -16.30 -12.78
CA SER A 109 -4.68 -17.43 -12.83
C SER A 109 -3.43 -17.21 -11.99
N GLN A 110 -3.21 -15.99 -11.49
CA GLN A 110 -2.04 -15.58 -10.71
C GLN A 110 -0.71 -15.68 -11.49
N ASP A 111 -0.77 -15.72 -12.82
CA ASP A 111 0.44 -15.63 -13.65
C ASP A 111 1.18 -14.31 -13.33
N PRO A 112 2.43 -14.39 -12.80
CA PRO A 112 3.15 -13.20 -12.38
C PRO A 112 3.60 -12.32 -13.55
N ASP A 113 3.64 -12.84 -14.76
CA ASP A 113 4.07 -12.16 -15.98
C ASP A 113 2.91 -11.61 -16.79
N PHE A 114 1.66 -12.00 -16.45
CA PHE A 114 0.49 -11.45 -17.12
C PHE A 114 0.33 -9.95 -16.82
N ARG A 115 0.11 -9.18 -17.89
CA ARG A 115 -0.22 -7.75 -17.83
C ARG A 115 -1.66 -7.51 -18.26
N ILE A 116 -2.39 -6.77 -17.45
CA ILE A 116 -3.65 -6.17 -17.90
C ILE A 116 -3.31 -5.16 -19.02
N PRO A 117 -4.06 -5.10 -20.12
CA PRO A 117 -3.77 -4.15 -21.20
C PRO A 117 -3.61 -2.71 -20.69
N GLY A 118 -2.48 -2.09 -21.00
CA GLY A 118 -2.13 -0.74 -20.52
C GLY A 118 -1.57 -0.69 -19.10
N GLY A 119 -1.38 -1.82 -18.45
CA GLY A 119 -0.85 -1.90 -17.08
C GLY A 119 0.50 -2.62 -16.97
N GLU A 120 0.86 -3.00 -15.75
CA GLU A 120 2.09 -3.73 -15.42
C GLU A 120 1.78 -5.16 -14.93
N SER A 121 2.79 -6.02 -14.94
CA SER A 121 2.72 -7.36 -14.36
C SER A 121 3.02 -7.35 -12.85
N ARG A 122 2.61 -8.44 -12.14
CA ARG A 122 2.97 -8.62 -10.72
C ARG A 122 4.48 -8.69 -10.51
N ARG A 123 5.22 -9.25 -11.47
CA ARG A 123 6.68 -9.31 -11.41
C ARG A 123 7.32 -7.93 -11.51
N GLU A 124 6.83 -7.07 -12.38
CA GLU A 124 7.30 -5.69 -12.50
C GLU A 124 6.98 -4.87 -11.26
N LEU A 125 5.74 -4.98 -10.74
CA LEU A 125 5.37 -4.39 -9.46
C LEU A 125 6.34 -4.81 -8.36
N MET A 126 6.63 -6.11 -8.27
CA MET A 126 7.53 -6.67 -7.25
C MET A 126 8.95 -6.13 -7.38
N GLY A 127 9.47 -6.01 -8.61
CA GLY A 127 10.80 -5.46 -8.86
C GLY A 127 10.93 -3.99 -8.47
N ARG A 128 9.94 -3.13 -8.84
CA ARG A 128 9.99 -1.71 -8.46
C ARG A 128 9.75 -1.48 -6.96
N ALA A 129 8.91 -2.30 -6.33
CA ALA A 129 8.65 -2.23 -4.90
C ALA A 129 9.89 -2.62 -4.08
N ASP A 130 10.62 -3.67 -4.48
CA ASP A 130 11.92 -4.05 -3.90
C ASP A 130 12.93 -2.91 -4.03
N ALA A 131 13.08 -2.35 -5.24
CA ALA A 131 14.00 -1.25 -5.49
C ALA A 131 13.66 0.02 -4.66
N ALA A 132 12.38 0.30 -4.43
CA ALA A 132 11.95 1.41 -3.59
C ALA A 132 12.39 1.20 -2.13
N LEU A 133 12.11 0.03 -1.53
CA LEU A 133 12.47 -0.22 -0.14
C LEU A 133 13.98 -0.37 0.07
N ARG A 134 14.72 -0.88 -0.90
CA ARG A 134 16.19 -0.87 -0.85
C ARG A 134 16.75 0.55 -0.85
N ALA A 135 16.22 1.43 -1.68
CA ALA A 135 16.62 2.84 -1.67
C ALA A 135 16.31 3.54 -0.33
N VAL A 136 15.16 3.21 0.28
CA VAL A 136 14.81 3.68 1.64
C VAL A 136 15.82 3.15 2.67
N HIS A 137 16.22 1.89 2.58
CA HIS A 137 17.22 1.28 3.46
C HIS A 137 18.60 1.94 3.29
N ASP A 138 19.01 2.16 2.05
CA ASP A 138 20.32 2.71 1.71
C ASP A 138 20.46 4.20 2.08
N ALA A 139 19.33 4.89 2.36
CA ALA A 139 19.35 6.25 2.90
C ALA A 139 19.90 6.35 4.34
N GLY A 140 20.05 5.22 5.05
CA GLY A 140 20.78 5.11 6.30
C GLY A 140 20.04 5.56 7.56
N TYR A 141 18.73 5.81 7.49
CA TYR A 141 17.91 6.12 8.66
C TYR A 141 17.72 4.89 9.55
N ARG A 142 17.46 5.10 10.84
CA ARG A 142 17.19 4.01 11.79
C ARG A 142 15.73 3.59 11.82
N GLN A 143 14.81 4.54 11.70
CA GLN A 143 13.37 4.31 11.71
C GLN A 143 12.68 5.17 10.65
N VAL A 144 11.87 4.55 9.80
CA VAL A 144 11.21 5.19 8.65
C VAL A 144 9.75 4.76 8.54
N ALA A 145 8.88 5.70 8.19
CA ALA A 145 7.51 5.41 7.76
C ALA A 145 7.43 5.41 6.23
N VAL A 146 6.76 4.41 5.66
CA VAL A 146 6.49 4.31 4.23
C VAL A 146 4.99 4.16 4.02
N ILE A 147 4.35 5.16 3.44
CA ILE A 147 2.91 5.20 3.21
C ILE A 147 2.63 4.89 1.74
N ALA A 148 1.90 3.81 1.49
CA ALA A 148 1.63 3.35 0.13
C ALA A 148 0.31 2.56 0.03
N HIS A 149 0.25 1.51 -0.78
CA HIS A 149 -0.96 0.79 -1.14
C HIS A 149 -0.83 -0.71 -0.86
N GLY A 150 -1.98 -1.41 -0.87
CA GLY A 150 -2.03 -2.83 -0.51
C GLY A 150 -1.15 -3.71 -1.40
N GLY A 151 -1.27 -3.55 -2.73
CA GLY A 151 -0.55 -4.37 -3.69
C GLY A 151 0.95 -4.13 -3.68
N VAL A 152 1.39 -2.87 -3.73
CA VAL A 152 2.83 -2.53 -3.76
C VAL A 152 3.52 -2.90 -2.45
N LEU A 153 2.88 -2.69 -1.28
CA LEU A 153 3.47 -3.09 0.01
C LEU A 153 3.56 -4.61 0.16
N ALA A 154 2.52 -5.34 -0.24
CA ALA A 154 2.55 -6.81 -0.27
C ALA A 154 3.65 -7.32 -1.23
N ALA A 155 3.81 -6.70 -2.39
CA ALA A 155 4.86 -7.03 -3.35
C ALA A 155 6.27 -6.78 -2.78
N ALA A 156 6.47 -5.64 -2.08
CA ALA A 156 7.72 -5.32 -1.40
C ALA A 156 8.06 -6.35 -0.31
N ILE A 157 7.09 -6.68 0.55
CA ILE A 157 7.28 -7.70 1.60
C ILE A 157 7.66 -9.04 0.97
N LYS A 158 6.97 -9.45 -0.11
CA LYS A 158 7.29 -10.70 -0.83
C LYS A 158 8.72 -10.71 -1.35
N ALA A 159 9.13 -9.64 -2.05
CA ALA A 159 10.46 -9.52 -2.62
C ALA A 159 11.55 -9.66 -1.56
N LEU A 160 11.41 -8.90 -0.48
CA LEU A 160 12.38 -8.86 0.62
C LEU A 160 12.48 -10.18 1.41
N LEU A 161 11.37 -10.94 1.49
CA LEU A 161 11.33 -12.24 2.18
C LEU A 161 11.55 -13.44 1.25
N GLY A 162 11.80 -13.23 -0.04
CA GLY A 162 12.00 -14.30 -1.01
C GLY A 162 10.73 -15.11 -1.32
N VAL A 163 9.54 -14.53 -1.13
CA VAL A 163 8.27 -15.19 -1.49
C VAL A 163 8.06 -15.08 -3.01
N PRO A 164 7.77 -16.18 -3.71
CA PRO A 164 7.56 -16.18 -5.15
C PRO A 164 6.44 -15.24 -5.61
N ALA A 165 6.59 -14.66 -6.80
CA ALA A 165 5.67 -13.65 -7.34
C ALA A 165 4.24 -14.19 -7.55
N GLU A 166 4.09 -15.47 -7.88
CA GLU A 166 2.81 -16.17 -8.07
C GLU A 166 2.03 -16.43 -6.78
N ARG A 167 2.67 -16.28 -5.60
CA ARG A 167 1.99 -16.39 -4.31
C ARG A 167 1.64 -15.02 -3.78
N ASN A 168 0.43 -14.85 -3.25
CA ASN A 168 0.01 -13.61 -2.59
C ASN A 168 -0.55 -13.89 -1.18
N PRO A 169 0.33 -14.22 -0.19
CA PRO A 169 -0.12 -14.55 1.16
C PRO A 169 -0.44 -13.33 2.01
N PHE A 170 -0.13 -12.12 1.55
CA PHE A 170 -0.26 -10.90 2.33
C PHE A 170 -1.44 -10.05 1.87
N MET A 171 -2.34 -9.78 2.79
CA MET A 171 -3.42 -8.82 2.62
C MET A 171 -3.27 -7.74 3.68
N LEU A 172 -3.22 -6.47 3.26
CA LEU A 172 -3.12 -5.34 4.17
C LEU A 172 -4.45 -4.58 4.21
N TYR A 173 -4.91 -4.19 5.41
CA TYR A 173 -6.12 -3.39 5.58
C TYR A 173 -5.83 -1.90 5.48
N ASN A 174 -6.82 -1.10 5.07
CA ASN A 174 -6.68 0.36 5.04
C ASN A 174 -6.31 0.91 6.42
N GLY A 175 -5.28 1.77 6.46
CA GLY A 175 -4.75 2.31 7.71
C GLY A 175 -3.97 1.32 8.56
N SER A 176 -3.75 0.08 8.12
CA SER A 176 -2.90 -0.87 8.87
C SER A 176 -1.42 -0.49 8.83
N ILE A 177 -0.71 -0.87 9.88
CA ILE A 177 0.73 -0.73 10.00
C ILE A 177 1.36 -2.12 10.04
N SER A 178 2.34 -2.36 9.17
CA SER A 178 3.20 -3.55 9.22
C SER A 178 4.63 -3.11 9.49
N GLN A 179 5.43 -3.92 10.20
CA GLN A 179 6.78 -3.56 10.58
C GLN A 179 7.79 -4.55 10.01
N LEU A 180 8.78 -4.01 9.31
CA LEU A 180 9.98 -4.75 8.93
C LEU A 180 11.13 -4.37 9.86
N ASP A 181 11.86 -5.36 10.35
CA ASP A 181 13.18 -5.20 10.96
C ASP A 181 14.24 -5.60 9.93
N TRP A 182 15.00 -4.61 9.48
CA TRP A 182 16.04 -4.81 8.48
C TRP A 182 17.41 -4.51 9.10
N ALA A 183 18.00 -5.54 9.70
CA ALA A 183 19.38 -5.51 10.15
C ALA A 183 20.29 -6.17 9.08
N VAL A 184 20.79 -7.37 9.34
CA VAL A 184 21.55 -8.17 8.34
C VAL A 184 20.62 -8.86 7.36
N GLN A 185 19.48 -9.32 7.86
CA GLN A 185 18.40 -9.93 7.07
C GLN A 185 17.09 -9.23 7.38
N VAL A 186 16.20 -9.15 6.39
CA VAL A 186 14.85 -8.62 6.58
C VAL A 186 14.00 -9.62 7.34
N LYS A 187 13.32 -9.13 8.37
CA LYS A 187 12.31 -9.87 9.12
C LYS A 187 10.99 -9.11 9.09
N LEU A 188 9.90 -9.80 8.86
CA LEU A 188 8.57 -9.26 9.09
C LEU A 188 8.28 -9.38 10.59
N ALA A 189 8.43 -8.29 11.32
CA ALA A 189 8.21 -8.26 12.77
C ALA A 189 6.72 -8.29 13.10
N THR A 190 5.91 -7.50 12.39
CA THR A 190 4.46 -7.49 12.52
C THR A 190 3.80 -7.30 11.16
N LEU A 191 2.60 -7.86 10.99
CA LEU A 191 1.81 -7.72 9.78
C LEU A 191 0.42 -7.18 10.12
N ASN A 192 0.00 -6.13 9.41
CA ASN A 192 -1.39 -5.70 9.35
C ASN A 192 -1.99 -5.31 10.72
N GLN A 193 -1.20 -4.66 11.56
CA GLN A 193 -1.68 -4.17 12.87
C GLN A 193 -2.72 -3.07 12.69
N THR A 194 -3.81 -3.16 13.44
CA THR A 194 -4.96 -2.23 13.39
C THR A 194 -5.44 -1.78 14.76
N ASP A 195 -4.71 -2.08 15.83
CA ASP A 195 -5.13 -1.77 17.21
C ASP A 195 -5.28 -0.25 17.41
N HIS A 196 -4.41 0.55 16.80
CA HIS A 196 -4.51 2.02 16.81
C HIS A 196 -5.83 2.51 16.20
N LEU A 197 -6.38 1.83 15.19
CA LEU A 197 -7.69 2.16 14.60
C LEU A 197 -8.83 1.88 15.60
N ARG A 198 -8.79 0.72 16.27
CA ARG A 198 -9.79 0.36 17.28
C ARG A 198 -9.75 1.31 18.48
N LEU A 199 -8.56 1.66 18.96
CA LEU A 199 -8.36 2.60 20.05
C LEU A 199 -8.90 4.00 19.71
N ALA A 200 -8.83 4.40 18.44
CA ALA A 200 -9.41 5.64 17.94
C ALA A 200 -10.92 5.53 17.63
N GLY A 201 -11.56 4.39 17.91
CA GLY A 201 -12.97 4.18 17.60
C GLY A 201 -13.29 4.04 16.12
N CYS A 202 -12.28 3.76 15.29
CA CYS A 202 -12.47 3.58 13.86
C CYS A 202 -12.92 2.15 13.53
N GLU A 203 -13.96 2.02 12.73
CA GLU A 203 -14.30 0.73 12.14
C GLU A 203 -13.25 0.31 11.10
N LEU A 204 -12.89 -0.97 11.10
CA LEU A 204 -12.04 -1.51 10.05
C LEU A 204 -12.80 -1.47 8.71
N ALA A 205 -12.18 -0.93 7.68
CA ALA A 205 -12.75 -0.99 6.35
C ALA A 205 -12.92 -2.46 5.95
N THR A 206 -14.12 -2.81 5.51
CA THR A 206 -14.37 -4.13 4.92
C THR A 206 -13.52 -4.31 3.67
N ARG A 207 -13.15 -5.55 3.35
CA ARG A 207 -12.41 -5.92 2.14
C ARG A 207 -13.06 -5.28 0.91
N GLY A 208 -12.50 -4.21 0.38
CA GLY A 208 -13.08 -3.50 -0.74
C GLY A 208 -12.03 -2.98 -1.72
N GLY A 209 -12.24 -3.24 -3.00
CA GLY A 209 -11.59 -2.51 -4.07
C GLY A 209 -10.19 -2.92 -4.50
N ASP A 210 -9.58 -3.94 -3.89
CA ASP A 210 -8.32 -4.47 -4.38
C ASP A 210 -8.54 -5.85 -5.03
N LEU A 211 -7.96 -6.03 -6.19
CA LEU A 211 -7.84 -7.33 -6.83
C LEU A 211 -6.81 -8.15 -6.02
N ALA A 212 -7.26 -8.85 -5.00
CA ALA A 212 -6.46 -9.85 -4.31
C ALA A 212 -6.35 -11.13 -5.15
#